data_22cc1b07aa60444649d25d669c5e927d
#
_entry.id   22cc1b07aa60444649d25d669c5e927d
#
_cell.length_a   1.000
_cell.length_b   1.000
_cell.length_c   1.000
_cell.angle_alpha   90.00
_cell.angle_beta   90.00
_cell.angle_gamma   90.00
#
_symmetry.space_group_name_H-M   'P 1'
#
loop_
_entity.id
_entity.type
_entity.pdbx_description
1 polymer ?
#
loop_
_entity_poly.entity_id
_entity_poly.type
_entity_poly.pdbx_seq_one_letter_code
_entity_poly.pdbx_strand_id
1 'polypeptide(L)'
;MKWSKLSHIGLVRKNNEDNSCVFEDIPLLAVADGMGGHKAGEVASKLALDSLAYYLRENRATLQTAPDQTLRQAFKHANCKVYDYAREHGDEFRGMGTTVTAMIPLGADIHIAHVGDSRAYMVRGHEIKVLTDDHSLVNELLKSGGLTEEEAQNHPQRNILTRAIGTSQDVDVDIRIEPVTHGDIIVLCTDGLFNRVNLGEINQLAGQEESLEDRAKHLVERALDRGGADNITVVLYQVEIM
;
A
#
# COMPACT_ATOMS: atom_id res chain seq x y z
N MET A 1 -15.92 -10.84 -4.37
CA MET A 1 -15.43 -9.51 -3.97
C MET A 1 -15.57 -8.56 -5.15
N LYS A 2 -16.00 -7.31 -4.92
CA LYS A 2 -16.09 -6.27 -5.96
C LYS A 2 -14.88 -5.35 -5.83
N TRP A 3 -13.98 -5.38 -6.82
CA TRP A 3 -12.69 -4.69 -6.77
C TRP A 3 -12.23 -4.27 -8.18
N SER A 4 -11.31 -3.32 -8.23
CA SER A 4 -10.54 -2.98 -9.42
C SER A 4 -9.12 -2.61 -9.03
N LYS A 5 -8.17 -2.79 -9.93
CA LYS A 5 -6.80 -2.33 -9.75
C LYS A 5 -6.22 -1.79 -11.05
N LEU A 6 -5.39 -0.77 -10.93
CA LEU A 6 -4.65 -0.19 -12.03
C LEU A 6 -3.26 0.22 -11.56
N SER A 7 -2.26 -0.10 -12.36
CA SER A 7 -0.88 0.35 -12.15
C SER A 7 -0.36 0.97 -13.44
N HIS A 8 0.36 2.09 -13.31
CA HIS A 8 0.96 2.81 -14.43
C HIS A 8 2.38 3.25 -14.07
N ILE A 9 3.30 3.12 -15.01
CA ILE A 9 4.72 3.46 -14.85
C ILE A 9 4.97 4.96 -14.56
N GLY A 10 3.95 5.81 -14.82
CA GLY A 10 4.12 7.26 -14.81
C GLY A 10 4.62 7.79 -16.14
N LEU A 11 5.01 9.08 -16.17
CA LEU A 11 5.52 9.75 -17.38
C LEU A 11 7.04 9.97 -17.35
N VAL A 12 7.69 9.74 -16.20
CA VAL A 12 9.12 10.06 -15.98
C VAL A 12 9.96 8.81 -15.73
N ARG A 13 9.40 7.83 -15.02
CA ARG A 13 10.10 6.60 -14.66
C ARG A 13 10.30 5.70 -15.89
N LYS A 14 11.35 4.89 -15.90
CA LYS A 14 11.66 3.92 -16.96
C LYS A 14 11.19 2.50 -16.62
N ASN A 15 11.05 2.20 -15.34
CA ASN A 15 10.59 0.93 -14.81
C ASN A 15 9.42 1.18 -13.87
N ASN A 16 8.55 0.19 -13.75
CA ASN A 16 7.51 0.19 -12.74
C ASN A 16 7.96 -0.72 -11.59
N GLU A 17 8.32 -0.13 -10.46
CA GLU A 17 8.75 -0.83 -9.26
C GLU A 17 7.57 -1.09 -8.30
N ASP A 18 6.40 -0.50 -8.59
CA ASP A 18 5.15 -0.81 -7.91
C ASP A 18 4.63 -2.20 -8.27
N ASN A 19 4.00 -2.83 -7.29
CA ASN A 19 3.21 -4.05 -7.50
C ASN A 19 1.89 -3.99 -6.72
N SER A 20 0.91 -4.78 -7.19
CA SER A 20 -0.36 -4.95 -6.49
C SER A 20 -0.92 -6.34 -6.69
N CYS A 21 -1.61 -6.86 -5.69
CA CYS A 21 -2.30 -8.13 -5.79
C CYS A 21 -3.73 -8.06 -5.25
N VAL A 22 -4.58 -8.88 -5.84
CA VAL A 22 -5.90 -9.23 -5.32
C VAL A 22 -6.07 -10.73 -5.45
N PHE A 23 -6.31 -11.40 -4.32
CA PHE A 23 -6.54 -12.84 -4.26
C PHE A 23 -7.88 -13.12 -3.60
N GLU A 24 -8.81 -13.72 -4.33
CA GLU A 24 -10.15 -14.01 -3.81
C GLU A 24 -10.20 -15.28 -2.97
N ASP A 25 -9.25 -16.19 -3.19
CA ASP A 25 -9.12 -17.43 -2.43
C ASP A 25 -8.67 -17.20 -0.98
N ILE A 26 -7.88 -16.16 -0.76
CA ILE A 26 -7.55 -15.58 0.54
C ILE A 26 -7.89 -14.10 0.42
N PRO A 27 -8.97 -13.56 0.92
CA PRO A 27 -9.49 -12.24 0.53
C PRO A 27 -8.47 -11.11 0.80
N LEU A 28 -7.34 -11.15 0.11
CA LEU A 28 -6.20 -10.26 0.25
C LEU A 28 -6.18 -9.26 -0.90
N LEU A 29 -6.14 -7.98 -0.55
CA LEU A 29 -5.85 -6.88 -1.46
C LEU A 29 -4.61 -6.14 -0.95
N ALA A 30 -3.64 -5.85 -1.81
CA ALA A 30 -2.43 -5.15 -1.38
C ALA A 30 -1.77 -4.34 -2.50
N VAL A 31 -1.04 -3.30 -2.08
CA VAL A 31 -0.12 -2.52 -2.89
C VAL A 31 1.27 -2.55 -2.26
N ALA A 32 2.30 -2.42 -3.07
CA ALA A 32 3.69 -2.38 -2.66
C ALA A 32 4.46 -1.43 -3.59
N ASP A 33 5.22 -0.51 -3.03
CA ASP A 33 6.11 0.41 -3.74
C ASP A 33 7.55 -0.04 -3.51
N GLY A 34 8.20 -0.45 -4.58
CA GLY A 34 9.54 -1.03 -4.54
C GLY A 34 10.63 0.03 -4.61
N MET A 35 11.69 -0.15 -3.83
CA MET A 35 12.86 0.71 -3.81
C MET A 35 14.16 -0.07 -3.90
N GLY A 36 15.24 0.54 -4.45
CA GLY A 36 16.56 -0.08 -4.48
C GLY A 36 17.34 0.13 -5.78
N GLY A 37 16.80 0.90 -6.69
CA GLY A 37 17.40 1.20 -8.01
C GLY A 37 17.38 0.01 -9.00
N HIS A 38 17.37 0.35 -10.29
CA HIS A 38 17.31 -0.60 -11.40
C HIS A 38 16.13 -1.60 -11.29
N LYS A 39 16.43 -2.90 -11.14
CA LYS A 39 15.43 -3.98 -11.02
C LYS A 39 15.13 -4.38 -9.58
N ALA A 40 15.86 -3.83 -8.62
CA ALA A 40 15.79 -4.29 -7.24
C ALA A 40 14.44 -3.95 -6.59
N GLY A 41 13.87 -2.78 -6.85
CA GLY A 41 12.56 -2.38 -6.36
C GLY A 41 11.44 -3.26 -6.90
N GLU A 42 11.42 -3.53 -8.22
CA GLU A 42 10.44 -4.43 -8.84
C GLU A 42 10.48 -5.85 -8.23
N VAL A 43 11.68 -6.37 -8.00
CA VAL A 43 11.86 -7.68 -7.37
C VAL A 43 11.40 -7.66 -5.92
N ALA A 44 11.73 -6.61 -5.17
CA ALA A 44 11.36 -6.48 -3.76
C ALA A 44 9.84 -6.43 -3.57
N SER A 45 9.14 -5.56 -4.31
CA SER A 45 7.69 -5.40 -4.22
C SER A 45 6.95 -6.69 -4.62
N LYS A 46 7.39 -7.34 -5.72
CA LYS A 46 6.82 -8.61 -6.16
C LYS A 46 7.05 -9.73 -5.14
N LEU A 47 8.29 -9.91 -4.69
CA LEU A 47 8.65 -10.98 -3.74
C LEU A 47 7.92 -10.81 -2.41
N ALA A 48 7.75 -9.57 -1.94
CA ALA A 48 7.02 -9.27 -0.72
C ALA A 48 5.54 -9.71 -0.83
N LEU A 49 4.84 -9.31 -1.89
CA LEU A 49 3.43 -9.68 -2.09
C LEU A 49 3.24 -11.19 -2.31
N ASP A 50 4.11 -11.84 -3.08
CA ASP A 50 4.05 -13.28 -3.32
C ASP A 50 4.28 -14.06 -2.01
N SER A 51 5.26 -13.63 -1.18
CA SER A 51 5.56 -14.25 0.12
C SER A 51 4.46 -14.04 1.14
N LEU A 52 3.85 -12.85 1.16
CA LEU A 52 2.69 -12.52 1.99
C LEU A 52 1.52 -13.45 1.65
N ALA A 53 1.17 -13.55 0.37
CA ALA A 53 0.07 -14.40 -0.10
C ALA A 53 0.33 -15.88 0.19
N TYR A 54 1.55 -16.34 -0.02
CA TYR A 54 1.95 -17.71 0.31
C TYR A 54 1.71 -18.02 1.79
N TYR A 55 2.22 -17.16 2.69
CA TYR A 55 2.07 -17.38 4.14
C TYR A 55 0.61 -17.41 4.57
N LEU A 56 -0.22 -16.49 4.05
CA LEU A 56 -1.64 -16.43 4.38
C LEU A 56 -2.42 -17.64 3.87
N ARG A 57 -2.05 -18.20 2.70
CA ARG A 57 -2.65 -19.45 2.18
C ARG A 57 -2.36 -20.65 3.08
N GLU A 58 -1.13 -20.79 3.53
CA GLU A 58 -0.72 -21.87 4.43
C GLU A 58 -1.37 -21.75 5.82
N ASN A 59 -1.74 -20.52 6.22
CA ASN A 59 -2.28 -20.24 7.56
C ASN A 59 -3.76 -19.78 7.55
N ARG A 60 -4.57 -20.24 6.60
CA ARG A 60 -5.99 -19.84 6.44
C ARG A 60 -6.83 -20.04 7.70
N ALA A 61 -6.65 -21.17 8.39
CA ALA A 61 -7.40 -21.46 9.60
C ALA A 61 -7.10 -20.44 10.71
N THR A 62 -5.83 -20.10 10.89
CA THR A 62 -5.38 -19.12 11.88
C THR A 62 -5.81 -17.70 11.48
N LEU A 63 -5.84 -17.40 10.18
CA LEU A 63 -6.33 -16.12 9.66
C LEU A 63 -7.79 -15.84 10.08
N GLN A 64 -8.62 -16.85 10.13
CA GLN A 64 -10.03 -16.71 10.56
C GLN A 64 -10.19 -16.51 12.07
N THR A 65 -9.27 -17.03 12.89
CA THR A 65 -9.38 -17.02 14.36
C THR A 65 -8.49 -15.96 15.02
N ALA A 66 -7.38 -15.59 14.39
CA ALA A 66 -6.40 -14.62 14.90
C ALA A 66 -5.81 -13.79 13.73
N PRO A 67 -6.65 -12.98 13.03
CA PRO A 67 -6.26 -12.29 11.81
C PRO A 67 -5.06 -11.35 12.01
N ASP A 68 -5.05 -10.57 13.07
CA ASP A 68 -4.00 -9.57 13.33
C ASP A 68 -2.64 -10.23 13.56
N GLN A 69 -2.62 -11.32 14.34
CA GLN A 69 -1.40 -12.07 14.58
C GLN A 69 -0.91 -12.74 13.28
N THR A 70 -1.83 -13.30 12.50
CA THR A 70 -1.50 -13.96 11.23
C THR A 70 -0.97 -12.97 10.21
N LEU A 71 -1.58 -11.78 10.09
CA LEU A 71 -1.09 -10.70 9.24
C LEU A 71 0.31 -10.24 9.66
N ARG A 72 0.53 -10.01 10.95
CA ARG A 72 1.85 -9.62 11.47
C ARG A 72 2.92 -10.65 11.14
N GLN A 73 2.62 -11.93 11.29
CA GLN A 73 3.57 -13.01 10.94
C GLN A 73 3.79 -13.12 9.43
N ALA A 74 2.76 -12.89 8.62
CA ALA A 74 2.88 -12.89 7.17
C ALA A 74 3.80 -11.77 6.67
N PHE A 75 3.70 -10.58 7.25
CA PHE A 75 4.60 -9.45 6.95
C PHE A 75 6.04 -9.74 7.39
N LYS A 76 6.24 -10.31 8.58
CA LYS A 76 7.58 -10.74 9.03
C LYS A 76 8.17 -11.81 8.12
N HIS A 77 7.36 -12.75 7.66
CA HIS A 77 7.78 -13.75 6.68
C HIS A 77 8.19 -13.11 5.35
N ALA A 78 7.39 -12.17 4.82
CA ALA A 78 7.72 -11.44 3.61
C ALA A 78 9.02 -10.62 3.80
N ASN A 79 9.17 -9.96 4.95
CA ASN A 79 10.40 -9.22 5.28
C ASN A 79 11.64 -10.11 5.23
N CYS A 80 11.62 -11.28 5.89
CA CYS A 80 12.73 -12.22 5.86
C CYS A 80 13.06 -12.64 4.42
N LYS A 81 12.04 -12.95 3.58
CA LYS A 81 12.26 -13.37 2.20
C LYS A 81 12.96 -12.30 1.35
N VAL A 82 12.51 -11.03 1.47
CA VAL A 82 13.13 -9.92 0.74
C VAL A 82 14.55 -9.64 1.27
N TYR A 83 14.72 -9.61 2.58
CA TYR A 83 16.02 -9.37 3.23
C TYR A 83 17.05 -10.43 2.87
N ASP A 84 16.68 -11.72 2.93
CA ASP A 84 17.58 -12.82 2.60
C ASP A 84 17.93 -12.81 1.11
N TYR A 85 16.94 -12.55 0.22
CA TYR A 85 17.18 -12.43 -1.22
C TYR A 85 18.21 -11.33 -1.52
N ALA A 86 18.09 -10.16 -0.90
CA ALA A 86 19.04 -9.06 -1.07
C ALA A 86 20.49 -9.44 -0.68
N ARG A 87 20.65 -10.30 0.33
CA ARG A 87 21.97 -10.75 0.79
C ARG A 87 22.59 -11.86 -0.07
N GLU A 88 21.76 -12.71 -0.66
CA GLU A 88 22.19 -13.90 -1.41
C GLU A 88 22.51 -13.59 -2.87
N HIS A 89 21.92 -12.52 -3.47
CA HIS A 89 22.02 -12.25 -4.91
C HIS A 89 22.98 -11.12 -5.29
N GLY A 90 23.85 -10.70 -4.36
CA GLY A 90 24.96 -9.77 -4.65
C GLY A 90 24.60 -8.29 -4.62
N ASP A 91 25.56 -7.47 -5.04
CA ASP A 91 25.49 -6.00 -4.87
C ASP A 91 24.34 -5.34 -5.64
N GLU A 92 23.84 -5.96 -6.71
CA GLU A 92 22.72 -5.44 -7.51
C GLU A 92 21.42 -5.31 -6.68
N PHE A 93 21.21 -6.20 -5.70
CA PHE A 93 20.02 -6.21 -4.84
C PHE A 93 20.28 -5.67 -3.44
N ARG A 94 21.49 -5.19 -3.19
CA ARG A 94 21.87 -4.69 -1.88
C ARG A 94 21.04 -3.48 -1.49
N GLY A 95 20.36 -3.59 -0.34
CA GLY A 95 19.51 -2.51 0.17
C GLY A 95 18.18 -2.36 -0.55
N MET A 96 17.77 -3.35 -1.36
CA MET A 96 16.42 -3.37 -1.88
C MET A 96 15.39 -3.49 -0.75
N GLY A 97 14.23 -2.92 -0.98
CA GLY A 97 13.11 -2.99 -0.05
C GLY A 97 11.81 -2.59 -0.74
N THR A 98 10.75 -2.60 0.01
CA THR A 98 9.45 -2.18 -0.49
C THR A 98 8.53 -1.74 0.64
N THR A 99 7.59 -0.85 0.35
CA THR A 99 6.40 -0.68 1.19
C THR A 99 5.48 -1.88 1.01
N VAL A 100 4.61 -2.13 1.96
CA VAL A 100 3.43 -3.00 1.77
C VAL A 100 2.28 -2.44 2.58
N THR A 101 1.17 -2.17 1.90
CA THR A 101 -0.14 -1.88 2.51
C THR A 101 -1.12 -2.94 2.05
N ALA A 102 -1.57 -3.77 2.98
CA ALA A 102 -2.44 -4.90 2.71
C ALA A 102 -3.73 -4.81 3.52
N MET A 103 -4.82 -5.29 2.94
CA MET A 103 -6.13 -5.33 3.56
C MET A 103 -6.77 -6.70 3.35
N ILE A 104 -7.44 -7.20 4.41
CA ILE A 104 -8.28 -8.40 4.38
C ILE A 104 -9.67 -8.06 4.93
N PRO A 105 -10.75 -8.17 4.15
CA PRO A 105 -12.11 -8.08 4.66
C PRO A 105 -12.49 -9.36 5.39
N LEU A 106 -12.95 -9.24 6.64
CA LEU A 106 -13.41 -10.34 7.47
C LEU A 106 -14.69 -9.94 8.23
N GLY A 107 -15.82 -10.50 7.83
CA GLY A 107 -17.11 -10.17 8.43
C GLY A 107 -17.52 -8.72 8.20
N ALA A 108 -17.74 -7.96 9.28
CA ALA A 108 -18.10 -6.55 9.25
C ALA A 108 -16.90 -5.61 9.39
N ASP A 109 -15.69 -6.14 9.40
CA ASP A 109 -14.46 -5.38 9.57
C ASP A 109 -13.49 -5.60 8.41
N ILE A 110 -12.61 -4.64 8.21
CA ILE A 110 -11.39 -4.81 7.42
C ILE A 110 -10.18 -4.78 8.36
N HIS A 111 -9.27 -5.71 8.13
CA HIS A 111 -7.98 -5.79 8.82
C HIS A 111 -6.89 -5.26 7.88
N ILE A 112 -6.23 -4.19 8.29
CA ILE A 112 -5.17 -3.53 7.53
C ILE A 112 -3.85 -3.81 8.21
N ALA A 113 -2.86 -4.27 7.43
CA ALA A 113 -1.47 -4.37 7.85
C ALA A 113 -0.62 -3.47 6.95
N HIS A 114 0.31 -2.73 7.58
CA HIS A 114 1.00 -1.65 6.88
C HIS A 114 2.47 -1.51 7.32
N VAL A 115 3.36 -1.32 6.34
CA VAL A 115 4.76 -0.92 6.48
C VAL A 115 5.13 -0.02 5.30
N GLY A 116 5.65 1.16 5.57
CA GLY A 116 6.10 2.13 4.57
C GLY A 116 5.25 3.39 4.53
N ASP A 117 5.11 4.01 3.38
CA ASP A 117 4.31 5.23 3.15
C ASP A 117 3.19 5.06 2.11
N SER A 118 3.01 3.88 1.51
CA SER A 118 1.78 3.59 0.74
C SER A 118 0.56 3.68 1.64
N ARG A 119 -0.57 4.15 1.15
CA ARG A 119 -1.70 4.50 2.00
C ARG A 119 -2.95 3.67 1.75
N ALA A 120 -3.77 3.56 2.80
CA ALA A 120 -5.14 3.07 2.74
C ALA A 120 -6.12 4.18 3.15
N TYR A 121 -7.20 4.31 2.39
CA TYR A 121 -8.30 5.24 2.70
C TYR A 121 -9.62 4.49 2.71
N MET A 122 -10.58 5.01 3.47
CA MET A 122 -11.98 4.61 3.41
C MET A 122 -12.82 5.81 2.98
N VAL A 123 -13.58 5.64 1.91
CA VAL A 123 -14.58 6.61 1.43
C VAL A 123 -15.96 6.10 1.80
N ARG A 124 -16.69 6.89 2.58
CA ARG A 124 -18.07 6.62 3.02
C ARG A 124 -18.93 7.83 2.71
N GLY A 125 -19.76 7.74 1.68
CA GLY A 125 -20.54 8.86 1.18
C GLY A 125 -19.63 10.02 0.74
N HIS A 126 -19.67 11.15 1.43
CA HIS A 126 -18.85 12.33 1.13
C HIS A 126 -17.63 12.48 2.05
N GLU A 127 -17.39 11.51 2.92
CA GLU A 127 -16.29 11.54 3.87
C GLU A 127 -15.16 10.60 3.43
N ILE A 128 -13.92 11.03 3.63
CA ILE A 128 -12.72 10.21 3.45
C ILE A 128 -11.94 10.15 4.74
N LYS A 129 -11.53 8.96 5.13
CA LYS A 129 -10.73 8.70 6.32
C LYS A 129 -9.42 8.02 5.90
N VAL A 130 -8.29 8.55 6.37
CA VAL A 130 -6.99 7.90 6.23
C VAL A 130 -6.89 6.77 7.24
N LEU A 131 -6.49 5.58 6.79
CA LEU A 131 -6.44 4.36 7.60
C LEU A 131 -5.01 3.93 7.96
N THR A 132 -3.99 4.53 7.37
CA THR A 132 -2.57 4.24 7.61
C THR A 132 -1.82 5.48 8.08
N ASP A 133 -0.72 5.26 8.76
CA ASP A 133 0.23 6.29 9.18
C ASP A 133 1.55 6.07 8.46
N ASP A 134 2.01 7.04 7.67
CA ASP A 134 3.25 6.90 6.90
C ASP A 134 4.47 6.68 7.80
N HIS A 135 5.27 5.68 7.46
CA HIS A 135 6.57 5.43 8.08
C HIS A 135 7.67 6.19 7.33
N SER A 136 7.60 7.51 7.40
CA SER A 136 8.55 8.43 6.78
C SER A 136 9.15 9.40 7.80
N LEU A 137 10.36 9.87 7.52
CA LEU A 137 11.06 10.84 8.38
C LEU A 137 10.21 12.09 8.61
N VAL A 138 9.57 12.60 7.56
CA VAL A 138 8.76 13.83 7.67
C VAL A 138 7.51 13.62 8.51
N ASN A 139 6.89 12.44 8.48
CA ASN A 139 5.74 12.14 9.31
C ASN A 139 6.13 11.99 10.79
N GLU A 140 7.29 11.43 11.10
CA GLU A 140 7.81 11.39 12.47
C GLU A 140 8.12 12.80 13.00
N LEU A 141 8.72 13.66 12.18
CA LEU A 141 8.98 15.06 12.53
C LEU A 141 7.68 15.85 12.74
N LEU A 142 6.67 15.62 11.87
CA LEU A 142 5.35 16.22 11.98
C LEU A 142 4.67 15.82 13.32
N LYS A 143 4.66 14.52 13.63
CA LYS A 143 4.07 13.99 14.88
C LYS A 143 4.78 14.49 16.15
N SER A 144 6.09 14.71 16.09
CA SER A 144 6.86 15.29 17.20
C SER A 144 6.75 16.81 17.31
N GLY A 145 6.05 17.48 16.37
CA GLY A 145 5.93 18.94 16.31
C GLY A 145 7.19 19.66 15.78
N GLY A 146 8.10 18.90 15.15
CA GLY A 146 9.32 19.45 14.54
C GLY A 146 9.10 20.10 13.17
N LEU A 147 7.97 19.82 12.50
CA LEU A 147 7.55 20.40 11.23
C LEU A 147 6.06 20.72 11.25
N THR A 148 5.66 21.69 10.42
CA THR A 148 4.27 21.91 10.03
C THR A 148 3.91 21.03 8.82
N GLU A 149 2.62 20.86 8.51
CA GLU A 149 2.17 20.12 7.32
C GLU A 149 2.74 20.69 6.02
N GLU A 150 2.81 22.03 5.91
CA GLU A 150 3.35 22.71 4.73
C GLU A 150 4.86 22.46 4.58
N GLU A 151 5.62 22.51 5.67
CA GLU A 151 7.04 22.21 5.67
C GLU A 151 7.30 20.73 5.33
N ALA A 152 6.50 19.81 5.84
CA ALA A 152 6.60 18.36 5.57
C ALA A 152 6.40 18.07 4.08
N GLN A 153 5.39 18.68 3.42
CA GLN A 153 5.09 18.48 2.00
C GLN A 153 6.24 18.94 1.09
N ASN A 154 6.97 19.99 1.48
CA ASN A 154 8.07 20.59 0.71
C ASN A 154 9.46 20.14 1.20
N HIS A 155 9.54 19.24 2.17
CA HIS A 155 10.80 18.82 2.77
C HIS A 155 11.68 18.05 1.76
N PRO A 156 13.00 18.34 1.65
CA PRO A 156 13.89 17.67 0.71
C PRO A 156 14.02 16.15 0.98
N GLN A 157 13.78 15.73 2.20
CA GLN A 157 13.86 14.33 2.64
C GLN A 157 12.47 13.69 2.84
N ARG A 158 11.42 14.20 2.18
CA ARG A 158 10.06 13.67 2.35
C ARG A 158 9.89 12.20 1.92
N ASN A 159 10.75 11.71 1.03
CA ASN A 159 10.73 10.33 0.53
C ASN A 159 11.62 9.38 1.34
N ILE A 160 12.18 9.80 2.49
CA ILE A 160 12.97 8.91 3.35
C ILE A 160 12.02 8.09 4.21
N LEU A 161 12.01 6.77 3.97
CA LEU A 161 11.28 5.82 4.79
C LEU A 161 12.04 5.49 6.08
N THR A 162 11.33 5.42 7.19
CA THR A 162 11.85 4.96 8.48
C THR A 162 11.59 3.48 8.72
N ARG A 163 10.61 2.89 7.98
CA ARG A 163 10.34 1.45 7.96
C ARG A 163 9.99 0.98 6.55
N ALA A 164 10.59 -0.13 6.13
CA ALA A 164 10.30 -0.79 4.86
C ALA A 164 10.57 -2.29 4.98
N ILE A 165 9.87 -3.10 4.20
CA ILE A 165 10.08 -4.55 4.06
C ILE A 165 11.42 -4.81 3.38
N GLY A 166 12.24 -5.70 3.96
CA GLY A 166 13.48 -6.18 3.37
C GLY A 166 14.73 -5.35 3.67
N THR A 167 14.60 -4.18 4.32
CA THR A 167 15.75 -3.30 4.63
C THR A 167 16.46 -3.66 5.92
N SER A 168 15.80 -4.38 6.82
CA SER A 168 16.35 -4.86 8.10
C SER A 168 15.88 -6.29 8.40
N GLN A 169 16.57 -6.95 9.33
CA GLN A 169 16.28 -8.34 9.70
C GLN A 169 14.88 -8.50 10.32
N ASP A 170 14.42 -7.54 11.08
CA ASP A 170 13.07 -7.51 11.67
C ASP A 170 12.34 -6.22 11.25
N VAL A 171 11.02 -6.26 11.28
CA VAL A 171 10.16 -5.14 10.92
C VAL A 171 8.96 -5.05 11.86
N ASP A 172 8.68 -3.84 12.33
CA ASP A 172 7.44 -3.55 13.05
C ASP A 172 6.31 -3.29 12.05
N VAL A 173 5.18 -3.96 12.26
CA VAL A 173 4.02 -3.93 11.38
C VAL A 173 2.86 -3.24 12.10
N ASP A 174 2.35 -2.19 11.51
CA ASP A 174 1.14 -1.55 12.02
C ASP A 174 -0.09 -2.36 11.61
N ILE A 175 -0.96 -2.64 12.58
CA ILE A 175 -2.23 -3.35 12.34
C ILE A 175 -3.36 -2.43 12.77
N ARG A 176 -4.37 -2.32 11.91
CA ARG A 176 -5.60 -1.58 12.19
C ARG A 176 -6.81 -2.42 11.83
N ILE A 177 -7.80 -2.40 12.69
CA ILE A 177 -9.14 -2.94 12.41
C ILE A 177 -10.08 -1.76 12.23
N GLU A 178 -10.85 -1.77 11.16
CA GLU A 178 -11.80 -0.71 10.85
C GLU A 178 -13.16 -1.31 10.50
N PRO A 179 -14.24 -0.93 11.20
CA PRO A 179 -15.59 -1.38 10.86
C PRO A 179 -16.06 -0.75 9.55
N VAL A 180 -16.63 -1.57 8.70
CA VAL A 180 -17.13 -1.15 7.38
C VAL A 180 -18.62 -1.40 7.24
N THR A 181 -19.23 -0.67 6.32
CA THR A 181 -20.64 -0.78 5.96
C THR A 181 -20.78 -1.05 4.46
N HIS A 182 -21.94 -1.57 4.06
CA HIS A 182 -22.22 -1.80 2.64
C HIS A 182 -22.07 -0.50 1.82
N GLY A 183 -21.34 -0.59 0.74
CA GLY A 183 -21.09 0.55 -0.16
C GLY A 183 -19.84 1.38 0.14
N ASP A 184 -19.18 1.16 1.30
CA ASP A 184 -17.88 1.79 1.54
C ASP A 184 -16.87 1.42 0.45
N ILE A 185 -16.03 2.39 0.07
CA ILE A 185 -14.93 2.16 -0.87
C ILE A 185 -13.61 2.23 -0.12
N ILE A 186 -12.84 1.17 -0.19
CA ILE A 186 -11.46 1.16 0.31
C ILE A 186 -10.52 1.42 -0.86
N VAL A 187 -9.62 2.38 -0.69
CA VAL A 187 -8.59 2.74 -1.66
C VAL A 187 -7.23 2.40 -1.06
N LEU A 188 -6.49 1.51 -1.69
CA LEU A 188 -5.07 1.29 -1.41
C LEU A 188 -4.28 1.94 -2.55
N CYS A 189 -3.23 2.69 -2.25
CA CYS A 189 -2.41 3.31 -3.29
C CYS A 189 -0.97 3.56 -2.85
N THR A 190 -0.09 3.65 -3.84
CA THR A 190 1.29 4.10 -3.69
C THR A 190 1.38 5.64 -3.72
N ASP A 191 2.54 6.17 -3.37
CA ASP A 191 2.79 7.61 -3.21
C ASP A 191 2.63 8.41 -4.51
N GLY A 192 2.84 7.79 -5.66
CA GLY A 192 2.62 8.41 -6.98
C GLY A 192 1.19 8.89 -7.19
N LEU A 193 0.19 8.33 -6.47
CA LEU A 193 -1.16 8.86 -6.48
C LEU A 193 -1.28 10.09 -5.57
N PHE A 194 -1.10 9.93 -4.26
CA PHE A 194 -1.45 10.98 -3.29
C PHE A 194 -0.48 12.16 -3.27
N ASN A 195 0.72 12.01 -3.83
CA ASN A 195 1.62 13.13 -4.10
C ASN A 195 1.11 14.05 -5.21
N ARG A 196 0.13 13.61 -6.01
CA ARG A 196 -0.45 14.35 -7.15
C ARG A 196 -1.93 14.63 -7.01
N VAL A 197 -2.66 13.78 -6.31
CA VAL A 197 -4.12 13.88 -6.14
C VAL A 197 -4.40 14.12 -4.66
N ASN A 198 -4.99 15.24 -4.33
CA ASN A 198 -5.28 15.58 -2.94
C ASN A 198 -6.43 14.74 -2.38
N LEU A 199 -6.57 14.73 -1.05
CA LEU A 199 -7.53 13.91 -0.33
C LEU A 199 -8.99 14.15 -0.79
N GLY A 200 -9.36 15.41 -1.03
CA GLY A 200 -10.71 15.77 -1.49
C GLY A 200 -11.02 15.22 -2.89
N GLU A 201 -10.03 15.20 -3.79
CA GLU A 201 -10.18 14.65 -5.12
C GLU A 201 -10.21 13.10 -5.10
N ILE A 202 -9.40 12.47 -4.24
CA ILE A 202 -9.49 11.01 -4.03
C ILE A 202 -10.90 10.65 -3.55
N ASN A 203 -11.44 11.39 -2.60
CA ASN A 203 -12.82 11.22 -2.12
C ASN A 203 -13.83 11.34 -3.26
N GLN A 204 -13.74 12.41 -4.04
CA GLN A 204 -14.65 12.67 -5.14
C GLN A 204 -14.58 11.57 -6.21
N LEU A 205 -13.38 11.21 -6.69
CA LEU A 205 -13.21 10.25 -7.78
C LEU A 205 -13.51 8.80 -7.35
N ALA A 206 -13.11 8.41 -6.15
CA ALA A 206 -13.41 7.08 -5.63
C ALA A 206 -14.89 6.91 -5.24
N GLY A 207 -15.58 8.01 -4.88
CA GLY A 207 -16.99 8.01 -4.46
C GLY A 207 -18.01 8.14 -5.59
N GLN A 208 -17.59 8.28 -6.85
CA GLN A 208 -18.50 8.45 -7.99
C GLN A 208 -19.40 7.22 -8.23
N GLU A 209 -20.59 7.43 -8.80
CA GLU A 209 -21.53 6.35 -9.20
C GLU A 209 -21.14 5.76 -10.57
N GLU A 210 -19.90 5.26 -10.66
CA GLU A 210 -19.33 4.65 -11.87
C GLU A 210 -18.77 3.26 -11.56
N SER A 211 -18.30 2.53 -12.58
CA SER A 211 -17.59 1.27 -12.36
C SER A 211 -16.32 1.48 -11.54
N LEU A 212 -15.90 0.51 -10.74
CA LEU A 212 -14.61 0.62 -10.01
C LEU A 212 -13.43 0.75 -10.98
N GLU A 213 -13.54 0.20 -12.18
CA GLU A 213 -12.53 0.31 -13.23
C GLU A 213 -12.37 1.76 -13.70
N ASP A 214 -13.50 2.46 -14.00
CA ASP A 214 -13.49 3.86 -14.40
C ASP A 214 -12.96 4.76 -13.28
N ARG A 215 -13.37 4.52 -12.03
CA ARG A 215 -12.86 5.26 -10.87
C ARG A 215 -11.35 5.09 -10.71
N ALA A 216 -10.83 3.86 -10.81
CA ALA A 216 -9.39 3.60 -10.75
C ALA A 216 -8.65 4.30 -11.89
N LYS A 217 -9.22 4.28 -13.09
CA LYS A 217 -8.69 4.97 -14.27
C LYS A 217 -8.64 6.48 -14.05
N HIS A 218 -9.73 7.10 -13.60
CA HIS A 218 -9.79 8.55 -13.33
C HIS A 218 -8.78 8.99 -12.27
N LEU A 219 -8.56 8.18 -11.22
CA LEU A 219 -7.53 8.46 -10.21
C LEU A 219 -6.13 8.48 -10.82
N VAL A 220 -5.80 7.47 -11.63
CA VAL A 220 -4.48 7.37 -12.29
C VAL A 220 -4.31 8.48 -13.34
N GLU A 221 -5.31 8.74 -14.18
CA GLU A 221 -5.28 9.83 -15.16
C GLU A 221 -5.09 11.18 -14.49
N ARG A 222 -5.77 11.45 -13.36
CA ARG A 222 -5.57 12.69 -12.60
C ARG A 222 -4.12 12.85 -12.10
N ALA A 223 -3.48 11.78 -11.67
CA ALA A 223 -2.07 11.86 -11.27
C ALA A 223 -1.14 12.07 -12.47
N LEU A 224 -1.43 11.45 -13.61
CA LEU A 224 -0.69 11.63 -14.88
C LEU A 224 -0.81 13.07 -15.39
N ASP A 225 -2.02 13.66 -15.41
CA ASP A 225 -2.27 15.03 -15.82
C ASP A 225 -1.47 16.06 -14.99
N ARG A 226 -1.09 15.68 -13.77
CA ARG A 226 -0.24 16.48 -12.87
C ARG A 226 1.23 16.12 -12.93
N GLY A 227 1.63 15.51 -14.02
CA GLY A 227 3.03 15.25 -14.36
C GLY A 227 3.50 13.82 -14.13
N GLY A 228 2.72 12.94 -13.46
CA GLY A 228 3.00 11.50 -13.34
C GLY A 228 4.47 11.18 -13.06
N ALA A 229 5.08 11.82 -12.06
CA ALA A 229 6.53 11.80 -11.83
C ALA A 229 7.03 10.46 -11.28
N ASP A 230 6.13 9.63 -10.76
CA ASP A 230 6.42 8.32 -10.20
C ASP A 230 5.52 7.23 -10.75
N ASN A 231 5.79 5.99 -10.37
CA ASN A 231 4.88 4.86 -10.55
C ASN A 231 3.58 5.13 -9.78
N ILE A 232 2.45 4.77 -10.34
CA ILE A 232 1.13 5.06 -9.76
C ILE A 232 0.34 3.76 -9.70
N THR A 233 0.05 3.29 -8.51
CA THR A 233 -0.71 2.05 -8.33
C THR A 233 -1.89 2.28 -7.40
N VAL A 234 -3.07 1.81 -7.80
CA VAL A 234 -4.33 1.93 -7.06
C VAL A 234 -5.05 0.59 -7.05
N VAL A 235 -5.56 0.22 -5.89
CA VAL A 235 -6.51 -0.90 -5.72
C VAL A 235 -7.76 -0.34 -5.04
N LEU A 236 -8.91 -0.55 -5.65
CA LEU A 236 -10.23 -0.19 -5.11
C LEU A 236 -10.98 -1.45 -4.69
N TYR A 237 -11.60 -1.41 -3.54
CA TYR A 237 -12.50 -2.45 -3.06
C TYR A 237 -13.81 -1.83 -2.61
N GLN A 238 -14.94 -2.32 -3.13
CA GLN A 238 -16.27 -1.95 -2.65
C GLN A 238 -16.78 -2.99 -1.68
N VAL A 239 -17.12 -2.54 -0.48
CA VAL A 239 -17.65 -3.39 0.58
C VAL A 239 -19.06 -3.87 0.21
N GLU A 240 -19.22 -5.19 0.17
CA GLU A 240 -20.50 -5.88 -0.02
C GLU A 240 -20.78 -6.70 1.26
N ILE A 241 -21.58 -6.15 2.15
CA ILE A 241 -22.08 -6.88 3.33
C ILE A 241 -23.47 -7.40 2.97
N MET A 242 -23.61 -8.74 3.03
CA MET A 242 -24.91 -9.39 2.85
C MET A 242 -25.77 -9.30 4.11
#